data_99e16e35edda06bddb0537836394d688
#
_entry.id   99e16e35edda06bddb0537836394d688
#
_cell.length_a   1.000
_cell.length_b   1.000
_cell.length_c   1.000
_cell.angle_alpha   90.00
_cell.angle_beta   90.00
_cell.angle_gamma   90.00
#
_symmetry.space_group_name_H-M   'P 1'
#
loop_
_entity.id
_entity.type
_entity.pdbx_description
1 polymer ?
#
loop_
_entity_poly.entity_id
_entity_poly.type
_entity_poly.pdbx_seq_one_letter_code
_entity_poly.pdbx_strand_id
1 'polypeptide(L)'
;LYEYARAGQTLEREARAVTIHALEMTACALPAVAEFSFRVTCSKGTYVRTLAEDIGEALGCGAHLRALRRTAVGPLTLDGAVTLEDLGALDHAQRVQRLAPVDALLETLPTIWLDETLARRFSHGQRLRLDEARCPQALRACAGASEAIEVKVYAEADGDAAVRLLGVARLDGEALLTPQRLLKTQ
;
A
#
# COMPACT_ATOMS: atom_id res chain seq x y z
N LEU A 1 -21.12 5.32 7.12
CA LEU A 1 -21.75 4.69 5.95
C LEU A 1 -22.72 3.57 6.33
N TYR A 2 -22.34 2.65 7.20
CA TYR A 2 -23.22 1.58 7.70
C TYR A 2 -24.44 2.13 8.44
N GLU A 3 -24.31 3.24 9.15
CA GLU A 3 -25.42 3.91 9.84
C GLU A 3 -26.45 4.48 8.87
N TYR A 4 -25.99 5.13 7.80
CA TYR A 4 -26.88 5.67 6.75
C TYR A 4 -27.59 4.56 5.97
N ALA A 5 -26.87 3.46 5.64
CA ALA A 5 -27.47 2.31 5.00
C ALA A 5 -28.54 1.64 5.88
N ARG A 6 -28.30 1.53 7.21
CA ARG A 6 -29.30 1.03 8.17
C ARG A 6 -30.50 1.97 8.30
N ALA A 7 -30.30 3.27 8.12
CA ALA A 7 -31.37 4.27 8.14
C ALA A 7 -32.12 4.38 6.79
N GLY A 8 -31.79 3.55 5.79
CA GLY A 8 -32.42 3.58 4.46
C GLY A 8 -32.08 4.85 3.64
N GLN A 9 -31.05 5.59 4.04
CA GLN A 9 -30.66 6.82 3.36
C GLN A 9 -29.64 6.51 2.25
N THR A 10 -30.00 6.86 1.01
CA THR A 10 -29.09 6.80 -0.13
C THR A 10 -28.28 8.10 -0.18
N LEU A 11 -26.96 7.98 -0.04
CA LEU A 11 -26.04 9.10 -0.22
C LEU A 11 -25.50 9.08 -1.65
N GLU A 12 -25.67 10.16 -2.38
CA GLU A 12 -24.97 10.37 -3.65
C GLU A 12 -23.45 10.42 -3.35
N ARG A 13 -22.69 9.66 -4.10
CA ARG A 13 -21.22 9.60 -3.99
C ARG A 13 -20.61 9.95 -5.31
N GLU A 14 -19.57 10.75 -5.25
CA GLU A 14 -18.71 10.96 -6.42
C GLU A 14 -18.05 9.63 -6.82
N ALA A 15 -18.12 9.32 -8.11
CA ALA A 15 -17.41 8.18 -8.68
C ALA A 15 -15.90 8.38 -8.51
N ARG A 16 -15.23 7.32 -8.06
CA ARG A 16 -13.76 7.31 -7.95
C ARG A 16 -13.18 6.43 -9.03
N ALA A 17 -12.19 6.95 -9.75
CA ALA A 17 -11.44 6.14 -10.68
C ALA A 17 -10.68 5.04 -9.92
N VAL A 18 -10.87 3.80 -10.33
CA VAL A 18 -10.14 2.62 -9.86
C VAL A 18 -9.59 1.86 -11.06
N THR A 19 -8.51 1.13 -10.84
CA THR A 19 -7.91 0.32 -11.90
C THR A 19 -8.04 -1.16 -11.54
N ILE A 20 -8.62 -1.94 -12.44
CA ILE A 20 -8.60 -3.40 -12.39
C ILE A 20 -7.41 -3.84 -13.24
N HIS A 21 -6.35 -4.31 -12.59
CA HIS A 21 -5.12 -4.77 -13.26
C HIS A 21 -5.30 -6.15 -13.87
N ALA A 22 -6.04 -7.02 -13.18
CA ALA A 22 -6.37 -8.37 -13.67
C ALA A 22 -7.70 -8.82 -13.06
N LEU A 23 -8.49 -9.53 -13.86
CA LEU A 23 -9.73 -10.19 -13.46
C LEU A 23 -9.76 -11.57 -14.10
N GLU A 24 -9.78 -12.61 -13.31
CA GLU A 24 -9.71 -14.00 -13.75
C GLU A 24 -10.83 -14.82 -13.12
N MET A 25 -11.63 -15.48 -13.94
CA MET A 25 -12.62 -16.43 -13.45
C MET A 25 -11.90 -17.72 -13.00
N THR A 26 -12.04 -18.07 -11.73
CA THR A 26 -11.36 -19.24 -11.15
C THR A 26 -12.26 -20.47 -11.04
N ALA A 27 -13.57 -20.28 -10.96
CA ALA A 27 -14.55 -21.34 -11.02
C ALA A 27 -15.90 -20.81 -11.48
N CYS A 28 -16.66 -21.65 -12.20
CA CYS A 28 -17.99 -21.34 -12.67
C CYS A 28 -18.88 -22.56 -12.50
N ALA A 29 -19.96 -22.43 -11.75
CA ALA A 29 -20.92 -23.50 -11.50
C ALA A 29 -22.20 -23.36 -12.34
N LEU A 30 -22.26 -22.36 -13.24
CA LEU A 30 -23.40 -22.11 -14.12
C LEU A 30 -23.58 -23.29 -15.11
N PRO A 31 -24.80 -23.66 -15.48
CA PRO A 31 -26.08 -23.11 -14.98
C PRO A 31 -26.63 -23.84 -13.75
N ALA A 32 -25.94 -24.87 -13.25
CA ALA A 32 -26.45 -25.71 -12.16
C ALA A 32 -26.61 -24.93 -10.85
N VAL A 33 -25.67 -24.01 -10.58
CA VAL A 33 -25.74 -23.07 -9.46
C VAL A 33 -25.41 -21.69 -9.99
N ALA A 34 -26.19 -20.67 -9.63
CA ALA A 34 -25.96 -19.28 -10.07
C ALA A 34 -24.77 -18.65 -9.30
N GLU A 35 -23.62 -19.31 -9.34
CA GLU A 35 -22.41 -18.87 -8.64
C GLU A 35 -21.19 -19.01 -9.55
N PHE A 36 -20.27 -18.03 -9.41
CA PHE A 36 -18.94 -18.12 -9.97
C PHE A 36 -17.92 -17.49 -9.02
N SER A 37 -16.68 -17.90 -9.14
CA SER A 37 -15.57 -17.35 -8.38
C SER A 37 -14.59 -16.64 -9.30
N PHE A 38 -14.05 -15.52 -8.83
CA PHE A 38 -13.02 -14.79 -9.58
C PHE A 38 -11.91 -14.32 -8.66
N ARG A 39 -10.73 -14.13 -9.23
CA ARG A 39 -9.60 -13.45 -8.62
C ARG A 39 -9.47 -12.10 -9.26
N VAL A 40 -9.30 -11.05 -8.45
CA VAL A 40 -9.10 -9.69 -8.94
C VAL A 40 -7.85 -9.08 -8.33
N THR A 41 -7.03 -8.44 -9.18
CA THR A 41 -5.94 -7.56 -8.78
C THR A 41 -6.34 -6.14 -9.14
N CYS A 42 -6.39 -5.25 -8.18
CA CYS A 42 -6.94 -3.91 -8.36
C CYS A 42 -6.22 -2.86 -7.52
N SER A 43 -6.37 -1.60 -7.90
CA SER A 43 -5.84 -0.46 -7.17
C SER A 43 -6.50 -0.31 -5.78
N LYS A 44 -5.85 0.44 -4.89
CA LYS A 44 -6.42 0.82 -3.60
C LYS A 44 -7.76 1.57 -3.81
N GLY A 45 -8.69 1.37 -2.88
CA GLY A 45 -10.00 2.04 -2.94
C GLY A 45 -11.06 1.29 -3.76
N THR A 46 -10.70 0.20 -4.44
CA THR A 46 -11.66 -0.65 -5.16
C THR A 46 -12.55 -1.43 -4.18
N TYR A 47 -13.85 -1.26 -4.34
CA TYR A 47 -14.85 -2.02 -3.57
C TYR A 47 -15.27 -3.26 -4.38
N VAL A 48 -14.79 -4.43 -3.97
CA VAL A 48 -15.07 -5.70 -4.70
C VAL A 48 -16.57 -6.04 -4.69
N ARG A 49 -17.34 -5.53 -3.73
CA ARG A 49 -18.80 -5.64 -3.74
C ARG A 49 -19.42 -4.89 -4.91
N THR A 50 -19.02 -3.66 -5.12
CA THR A 50 -19.47 -2.85 -6.28
C THR A 50 -19.06 -3.50 -7.59
N LEU A 51 -17.82 -4.03 -7.67
CA LEU A 51 -17.40 -4.79 -8.86
C LEU A 51 -18.30 -6.00 -9.14
N ALA A 52 -18.75 -6.72 -8.11
CA ALA A 52 -19.67 -7.83 -8.29
C ALA A 52 -21.06 -7.35 -8.77
N GLU A 53 -21.56 -6.24 -8.24
CA GLU A 53 -22.79 -5.58 -8.68
C GLU A 53 -22.69 -5.16 -10.16
N ASP A 54 -21.62 -4.46 -10.53
CA ASP A 54 -21.36 -4.01 -11.92
C ASP A 54 -21.31 -5.19 -12.91
N ILE A 55 -20.66 -6.29 -12.53
CA ILE A 55 -20.65 -7.52 -13.33
C ILE A 55 -22.07 -8.08 -13.51
N GLY A 56 -22.85 -8.13 -12.45
CA GLY A 56 -24.22 -8.60 -12.48
C GLY A 56 -25.14 -7.73 -13.34
N GLU A 57 -24.97 -6.41 -13.30
CA GLU A 57 -25.67 -5.47 -14.16
C GLU A 57 -25.31 -5.67 -15.63
N ALA A 58 -24.01 -5.80 -15.93
CA ALA A 58 -23.53 -6.04 -17.28
C ALA A 58 -24.05 -7.36 -17.87
N LEU A 59 -24.29 -8.37 -17.04
CA LEU A 59 -24.90 -9.65 -17.43
C LEU A 59 -26.45 -9.59 -17.48
N GLY A 60 -27.06 -8.50 -17.03
CA GLY A 60 -28.53 -8.31 -17.02
C GLY A 60 -29.28 -9.12 -15.98
N CYS A 61 -28.61 -9.71 -15.00
CA CYS A 61 -29.23 -10.55 -13.95
C CYS A 61 -28.99 -10.06 -12.52
N GLY A 62 -28.20 -8.99 -12.34
CA GLY A 62 -27.73 -8.57 -11.04
C GLY A 62 -26.79 -9.59 -10.39
N ALA A 63 -26.01 -9.17 -9.40
CA ALA A 63 -25.20 -10.06 -8.59
C ALA A 63 -24.88 -9.45 -7.23
N HIS A 64 -24.42 -10.27 -6.31
CA HIS A 64 -23.90 -9.83 -5.02
C HIS A 64 -22.70 -10.69 -4.59
N LEU A 65 -21.85 -10.13 -3.77
CA LEU A 65 -20.68 -10.83 -3.25
C LEU A 65 -21.09 -11.76 -2.09
N ARG A 66 -20.94 -13.07 -2.28
CA ARG A 66 -21.24 -14.08 -1.26
C ARG A 66 -20.09 -14.24 -0.26
N ALA A 67 -18.85 -14.26 -0.75
CA ALA A 67 -17.66 -14.41 0.07
C ALA A 67 -16.50 -13.58 -0.50
N LEU A 68 -15.61 -13.14 0.36
CA LEU A 68 -14.41 -12.39 -0.03
C LEU A 68 -13.22 -12.88 0.81
N ARG A 69 -12.12 -13.20 0.12
CA ARG A 69 -10.84 -13.50 0.74
C ARG A 69 -9.76 -12.63 0.13
N ARG A 70 -9.12 -11.80 0.95
CA ARG A 70 -7.93 -11.07 0.53
C ARG A 70 -6.72 -12.00 0.55
N THR A 71 -6.00 -12.09 -0.54
CA THR A 71 -4.85 -12.99 -0.69
C THR A 71 -3.52 -12.28 -0.69
N ALA A 72 -3.50 -10.97 -1.03
CA ALA A 72 -2.29 -10.16 -0.99
C ALA A 72 -2.59 -8.67 -0.76
N VAL A 73 -1.61 -7.93 -0.25
CA VAL A 73 -1.57 -6.46 -0.18
C VAL A 73 -0.14 -6.02 -0.42
N GLY A 74 0.14 -5.44 -1.60
CA GLY A 74 1.51 -5.16 -2.02
C GLY A 74 2.35 -6.45 -1.99
N PRO A 75 3.53 -6.46 -1.36
CA PRO A 75 4.39 -7.63 -1.27
C PRO A 75 3.90 -8.69 -0.23
N LEU A 76 2.96 -8.34 0.65
CA LEU A 76 2.46 -9.26 1.66
C LEU A 76 1.47 -10.25 1.05
N THR A 77 1.72 -11.54 1.24
CA THR A 77 0.87 -12.66 0.80
C THR A 77 0.35 -13.47 1.99
N LEU A 78 -0.43 -14.51 1.72
CA LEU A 78 -0.90 -15.42 2.76
C LEU A 78 0.21 -16.31 3.32
N ASP A 79 1.34 -16.49 2.62
CA ASP A 79 2.40 -17.39 3.05
C ASP A 79 3.06 -16.99 4.37
N GLY A 80 3.09 -15.69 4.66
CA GLY A 80 3.56 -15.15 5.94
C GLY A 80 2.46 -14.87 6.97
N ALA A 81 1.20 -15.14 6.62
CA ALA A 81 0.07 -14.82 7.49
C ALA A 81 -0.07 -15.82 8.63
N VAL A 82 -0.46 -15.31 9.80
CA VAL A 82 -0.76 -16.09 11.00
C VAL A 82 -2.21 -15.82 11.41
N THR A 83 -2.94 -16.84 11.86
CA THR A 83 -4.29 -16.66 12.37
C THR A 83 -4.30 -15.96 13.72
N LEU A 84 -5.41 -15.35 14.11
CA LEU A 84 -5.54 -14.75 15.46
C LEU A 84 -5.45 -15.81 16.55
N GLU A 85 -5.91 -17.04 16.29
CA GLU A 85 -5.82 -18.16 17.20
C GLU A 85 -4.36 -18.58 17.42
N ASP A 86 -3.62 -18.82 16.33
CA ASP A 86 -2.19 -19.15 16.40
C ASP A 86 -1.38 -18.04 17.08
N LEU A 87 -1.65 -16.76 16.71
CA LEU A 87 -0.97 -15.63 17.34
C LEU A 87 -1.30 -15.52 18.83
N GLY A 88 -2.55 -15.87 19.23
CA GLY A 88 -3.00 -15.91 20.60
C GLY A 88 -2.27 -16.96 21.45
N ALA A 89 -1.92 -18.10 20.84
CA ALA A 89 -1.20 -19.20 21.50
C ALA A 89 0.29 -18.92 21.71
N LEU A 90 0.87 -17.93 21.00
CA LEU A 90 2.27 -17.55 21.12
C LEU A 90 2.53 -16.71 22.39
N ASP A 91 3.69 -16.90 23.01
CA ASP A 91 4.19 -16.00 24.04
C ASP A 91 4.65 -14.64 23.46
N HIS A 92 5.01 -13.69 24.32
CA HIS A 92 5.42 -12.35 23.88
C HIS A 92 6.65 -12.37 22.98
N ALA A 93 7.68 -13.15 23.31
CA ALA A 93 8.92 -13.21 22.52
C ALA A 93 8.67 -13.80 21.12
N GLN A 94 7.87 -14.86 21.05
CA GLN A 94 7.45 -15.47 19.80
C GLN A 94 6.63 -14.53 18.93
N ARG A 95 5.72 -13.72 19.52
CA ARG A 95 4.96 -12.69 18.79
C ARG A 95 5.86 -11.62 18.21
N VAL A 96 6.85 -11.15 18.98
CA VAL A 96 7.83 -10.16 18.50
C VAL A 96 8.61 -10.70 17.29
N GLN A 97 8.98 -11.98 17.30
CA GLN A 97 9.66 -12.62 16.15
C GLN A 97 8.80 -12.73 14.88
N ARG A 98 7.47 -12.59 14.99
CA ARG A 98 6.55 -12.58 13.84
C ARG A 98 6.34 -11.21 13.23
N LEU A 99 6.87 -10.15 13.85
CA LEU A 99 6.77 -8.82 13.29
C LEU A 99 7.63 -8.72 12.03
N ALA A 100 7.01 -8.29 10.93
CA ALA A 100 7.73 -7.91 9.74
C ALA A 100 8.52 -6.60 9.96
N PRO A 101 9.59 -6.36 9.22
CA PRO A 101 10.26 -5.07 9.23
C PRO A 101 9.29 -3.91 8.98
N VAL A 102 9.53 -2.75 9.59
CA VAL A 102 8.64 -1.58 9.50
C VAL A 102 8.47 -1.06 8.08
N ASP A 103 9.38 -1.38 7.20
CA ASP A 103 9.43 -1.01 5.79
C ASP A 103 8.98 -2.13 4.82
N ALA A 104 8.48 -3.26 5.34
CA ALA A 104 8.04 -4.40 4.52
C ALA A 104 7.00 -4.03 3.45
N LEU A 105 6.16 -3.01 3.70
CA LEU A 105 5.19 -2.49 2.72
C LEU A 105 5.76 -1.42 1.79
N LEU A 106 7.01 -1.01 2.00
CA LEU A 106 7.68 0.05 1.23
C LEU A 106 8.70 -0.51 0.22
N GLU A 107 8.76 -1.83 0.02
CA GLU A 107 9.77 -2.47 -0.84
C GLU A 107 9.77 -1.95 -2.27
N THR A 108 8.60 -1.60 -2.80
CA THR A 108 8.44 -1.07 -4.16
C THR A 108 8.84 0.40 -4.30
N LEU A 109 9.01 1.12 -3.19
CA LEU A 109 9.41 2.52 -3.24
C LEU A 109 10.92 2.65 -3.48
N PRO A 110 11.35 3.59 -4.35
CA PRO A 110 12.75 3.95 -4.48
C PRO A 110 13.34 4.41 -3.15
N THR A 111 14.63 4.17 -2.95
CA THR A 111 15.32 4.50 -1.71
C THR A 111 16.20 5.74 -1.88
N ILE A 112 16.14 6.65 -0.92
CA ILE A 112 17.07 7.78 -0.75
C ILE A 112 17.87 7.54 0.53
N TRP A 113 19.19 7.71 0.43
CA TRP A 113 20.12 7.63 1.54
C TRP A 113 20.57 9.02 1.94
N LEU A 114 20.56 9.31 3.23
CA LEU A 114 20.99 10.60 3.79
C LEU A 114 22.12 10.37 4.79
N ASP A 115 23.16 11.20 4.72
CA ASP A 115 24.15 11.27 5.79
C ASP A 115 23.50 11.78 7.10
N GLU A 116 24.21 11.66 8.23
CA GLU A 116 23.67 12.00 9.55
C GLU A 116 23.19 13.47 9.63
N THR A 117 23.88 14.40 8.96
CA THR A 117 23.50 15.82 8.97
C THR A 117 22.15 16.05 8.27
N LEU A 118 21.99 15.48 7.09
CA LEU A 118 20.73 15.56 6.32
C LEU A 118 19.62 14.73 6.98
N ALA A 119 19.96 13.57 7.53
CA ALA A 119 19.03 12.71 8.26
C ALA A 119 18.40 13.43 9.47
N ARG A 120 19.22 14.16 10.24
CA ARG A 120 18.74 14.98 11.35
C ARG A 120 17.79 16.09 10.88
N ARG A 121 18.16 16.82 9.84
CA ARG A 121 17.33 17.87 9.23
C ARG A 121 16.00 17.30 8.73
N PHE A 122 16.06 16.16 8.05
CA PHE A 122 14.89 15.45 7.54
C PHE A 122 13.95 15.02 8.69
N SER A 123 14.51 14.45 9.75
CA SER A 123 13.74 14.01 10.94
C SER A 123 13.03 15.17 11.67
N HIS A 124 13.52 16.41 11.51
CA HIS A 124 12.84 17.62 11.97
C HIS A 124 11.82 18.20 10.96
N GLY A 125 11.53 17.47 9.89
CA GLY A 125 10.52 17.87 8.90
C GLY A 125 11.02 18.89 7.87
N GLN A 126 12.33 19.15 7.78
CA GLN A 126 12.86 20.09 6.80
C GLN A 126 12.82 19.50 5.39
N ARG A 127 12.47 20.33 4.43
CA ARG A 127 12.63 20.01 3.00
C ARG A 127 14.11 20.08 2.64
N LEU A 128 14.59 19.11 1.85
CA LEU A 128 15.99 19.01 1.46
C LEU A 128 16.10 19.05 -0.05
N ARG A 129 16.98 19.88 -0.56
CA ARG A 129 17.40 19.80 -1.96
C ARG A 129 18.60 18.87 -2.03
N LEU A 130 18.45 17.78 -2.79
CA LEU A 130 19.47 16.75 -2.91
C LEU A 130 20.43 17.07 -4.06
N ASP A 131 21.71 16.71 -3.88
CA ASP A 131 22.72 16.73 -4.93
C ASP A 131 22.58 15.50 -5.88
N GLU A 132 23.40 15.46 -6.91
CA GLU A 132 23.34 14.39 -7.90
C GLU A 132 23.78 13.02 -7.34
N ALA A 133 24.66 13.01 -6.36
CA ALA A 133 25.12 11.77 -5.73
C ALA A 133 24.00 11.08 -4.96
N ARG A 134 23.11 11.86 -4.30
CA ARG A 134 21.99 11.36 -3.50
C ARG A 134 20.69 11.19 -4.28
N CYS A 135 20.58 11.89 -5.42
CA CYS A 135 19.42 11.81 -6.30
C CYS A 135 19.88 11.62 -7.75
N PRO A 136 20.20 10.39 -8.18
CA PRO A 136 20.60 10.09 -9.54
C PRO A 136 19.59 10.59 -10.58
N GLN A 137 20.09 10.98 -11.76
CA GLN A 137 19.25 11.51 -12.85
C GLN A 137 18.09 10.57 -13.22
N ALA A 138 18.31 9.24 -13.17
CA ALA A 138 17.26 8.26 -13.40
C ALA A 138 16.08 8.41 -12.43
N LEU A 139 16.34 8.69 -11.16
CA LEU A 139 15.32 8.89 -10.15
C LEU A 139 14.59 10.22 -10.33
N ARG A 140 15.30 11.27 -10.73
CA ARG A 140 14.71 12.57 -11.11
C ARG A 140 13.83 12.44 -12.35
N ALA A 141 14.23 11.64 -13.32
CA ALA A 141 13.45 11.39 -14.53
C ALA A 141 12.13 10.67 -14.22
N CYS A 142 12.13 9.75 -13.25
CA CYS A 142 10.90 9.11 -12.76
C CYS A 142 9.96 10.10 -12.09
N ALA A 143 10.50 11.12 -11.44
CA ALA A 143 9.74 12.16 -10.74
C ALA A 143 9.25 13.28 -11.67
N GLY A 144 9.22 13.17 -12.96
CA GLY A 144 8.71 14.13 -13.95
C GLY A 144 8.59 15.60 -13.52
N ALA A 145 8.48 16.52 -14.44
CA ALA A 145 8.38 17.95 -14.11
C ALA A 145 7.08 18.32 -13.36
N SER A 146 6.08 17.46 -13.36
CA SER A 146 4.73 17.74 -12.84
C SER A 146 4.28 16.79 -11.74
N GLU A 147 4.90 15.65 -11.55
CA GLU A 147 4.44 14.59 -10.65
C GLU A 147 5.58 14.09 -9.76
N ALA A 148 5.52 14.45 -8.48
CA ALA A 148 6.48 13.97 -7.49
C ALA A 148 6.22 12.50 -7.16
N ILE A 149 7.28 11.69 -7.06
CA ILE A 149 7.20 10.27 -6.65
C ILE A 149 7.36 10.11 -5.14
N GLU A 150 6.75 9.06 -4.60
CA GLU A 150 7.01 8.64 -3.22
C GLU A 150 8.32 7.85 -3.13
N VAL A 151 9.12 8.15 -2.11
CA VAL A 151 10.40 7.49 -1.84
C VAL A 151 10.51 7.14 -0.36
N LYS A 152 11.19 6.05 -0.05
CA LYS A 152 11.59 5.73 1.33
C LYS A 152 12.96 6.33 1.63
N VAL A 153 13.14 6.83 2.84
CA VAL A 153 14.33 7.59 3.23
C VAL A 153 15.01 6.91 4.42
N TYR A 154 16.29 6.61 4.24
CA TYR A 154 17.14 6.01 5.26
C TYR A 154 18.28 6.94 5.66
N ALA A 155 18.73 6.83 6.89
CA ALA A 155 20.04 7.32 7.30
C ALA A 155 21.11 6.32 6.88
N GLU A 156 22.23 6.81 6.31
CA GLU A 156 23.43 6.01 6.08
C GLU A 156 23.95 5.49 7.41
N ALA A 157 24.47 4.26 7.40
CA ALA A 157 25.12 3.70 8.56
C ALA A 157 26.49 4.39 8.77
N ASP A 158 26.71 4.96 9.95
CA ASP A 158 28.01 5.49 10.35
C ASP A 158 28.71 4.42 11.21
N GLY A 159 29.71 3.75 10.64
CA GLY A 159 30.42 2.64 11.30
C GLY A 159 29.50 1.43 11.62
N ASP A 160 29.48 0.99 12.88
CA ASP A 160 28.67 -0.14 13.35
C ASP A 160 27.18 0.20 13.59
N ALA A 161 26.73 1.42 13.29
CA ALA A 161 25.35 1.81 13.46
C ALA A 161 24.44 1.09 12.47
N ALA A 162 23.29 0.61 12.92
CA ALA A 162 22.31 -0.04 12.07
C ALA A 162 21.66 0.97 11.11
N VAL A 163 21.41 0.54 9.87
CA VAL A 163 20.61 1.27 8.90
C VAL A 163 19.25 1.61 9.51
N ARG A 164 18.86 2.88 9.41
CA ARG A 164 17.65 3.37 10.06
C ARG A 164 16.70 4.03 9.07
N LEU A 165 15.49 3.48 8.94
CA LEU A 165 14.41 4.12 8.20
C LEU A 165 13.99 5.42 8.90
N LEU A 166 13.99 6.54 8.20
CA LEU A 166 13.57 7.85 8.70
C LEU A 166 12.10 8.14 8.38
N GLY A 167 11.60 7.59 7.27
CA GLY A 167 10.23 7.78 6.87
C GLY A 167 10.02 7.70 5.35
N VAL A 168 8.90 8.26 4.91
CA VAL A 168 8.51 8.39 3.50
C VAL A 168 8.46 9.87 3.13
N ALA A 169 8.91 10.19 1.93
CA ALA A 169 8.94 11.54 1.38
C ALA A 169 8.41 11.57 -0.06
N ARG A 170 8.14 12.78 -0.54
CA ARG A 170 7.94 13.06 -1.97
C ARG A 170 9.20 13.68 -2.54
N LEU A 171 9.63 13.16 -3.68
CA LEU A 171 10.74 13.67 -4.46
C LEU A 171 10.21 14.23 -5.77
N ASP A 172 10.50 15.48 -6.08
CA ASP A 172 10.14 16.10 -7.36
C ASP A 172 11.29 16.10 -8.37
N GLY A 173 10.99 16.52 -9.59
CA GLY A 173 11.97 16.58 -10.70
C GLY A 173 13.14 17.56 -10.45
N GLU A 174 13.01 18.50 -9.50
CA GLU A 174 14.06 19.41 -9.07
C GLU A 174 14.93 18.86 -7.93
N ALA A 175 14.78 17.57 -7.61
CA ALA A 175 15.43 16.90 -6.49
C ALA A 175 15.10 17.51 -5.11
N LEU A 176 13.92 18.11 -4.96
CA LEU A 176 13.43 18.57 -3.67
C LEU A 176 12.72 17.41 -2.96
N LEU A 177 13.30 16.99 -1.85
CA LEU A 177 12.77 15.94 -0.96
C LEU A 177 11.88 16.59 0.10
N THR A 178 10.60 16.29 0.09
CA THR A 178 9.62 16.82 1.04
C THR A 178 9.10 15.71 1.95
N PRO A 179 9.36 15.74 3.27
CA PRO A 179 8.87 14.75 4.21
C PRO A 179 7.34 14.63 4.17
N GLN A 180 6.84 13.40 4.20
CA GLN A 180 5.39 13.10 4.25
C GLN A 180 5.00 12.42 5.56
N ARG A 181 5.74 11.38 5.92
CA ARG A 181 5.57 10.64 7.17
C ARG A 181 6.94 10.36 7.76
N LEU A 182 7.15 10.84 8.98
CA LEU A 182 8.38 10.64 9.73
C LEU A 182 8.18 9.56 10.79
N LEU A 183 9.16 8.69 10.94
CA LEU A 183 9.24 7.81 12.10
C LEU A 183 9.77 8.63 13.28
N LYS A 184 9.06 8.55 14.42
CA LYS A 184 9.58 9.13 15.64
C LYS A 184 10.79 8.30 16.10
N THR A 185 11.96 8.90 16.11
CA THR A 185 13.13 8.36 16.80
C THR A 185 12.87 8.48 18.30
N GLN A 186 12.87 7.37 19.02
CA GLN A 186 12.97 7.38 20.50
C GLN A 186 14.36 7.78 20.90
#